data_cb83db33214165e7a1c42dcaacf110a4
#
_entry.id   cb83db33214165e7a1c42dcaacf110a4
#
_cell.length_a   1.000
_cell.length_b   1.000
_cell.length_c   1.000
_cell.angle_alpha   90.00
_cell.angle_beta   90.00
_cell.angle_gamma   90.00
#
_symmetry.space_group_name_H-M   'P 1'
#
loop_
_entity.id
_entity.type
_entity.pdbx_description
1 polymer ?
#
loop_
_entity_poly.entity_id
_entity_poly.type
_entity_poly.pdbx_seq_one_letter_code
_entity_poly.pdbx_strand_id
1 'polypeptide(L)'
;RDVLGSRGLGDVYKRQPLRSLFSVKYYFNELTESERKGITEVSKPETLANLYGFEYVDTQNGFNIYENKYYVPMGFTYDYYCLDSDIQKASEVDKTSMLMKALVLTPEQAAKYNNILSYYSFKGTDYSTDQYYQNCLDRRANSCSSFSYDSYGFNAKIDLDKDNLVFFSVPYDDGWSAKVNGQDVEIEKVDYGFMAVLCPAGSNDIQFTYETKGLFWGKVITAVGFGSLIVYLGAVRFTGRKKKEEVQPVEKNA
;
A
#
# COMPACT_ATOMS: atom_id res chain seq x y z
N ARG A 1 5.80 -22.34 6.21
CA ARG A 1 6.12 -22.84 4.86
C ARG A 1 6.72 -21.67 4.09
N ASP A 2 8.01 -21.75 3.85
CA ASP A 2 8.82 -20.77 3.11
C ASP A 2 8.18 -20.42 1.77
N VAL A 3 7.56 -19.28 1.66
CA VAL A 3 7.14 -18.69 0.38
C VAL A 3 8.35 -18.09 -0.36
N LEU A 4 9.50 -18.04 0.29
CA LEU A 4 10.80 -17.65 -0.26
C LEU A 4 11.69 -18.88 -0.51
N GLY A 5 11.11 -19.92 -1.11
CA GLY A 5 11.90 -21.07 -1.56
C GLY A 5 13.11 -20.62 -2.34
N SER A 6 14.27 -21.05 -1.90
CA SER A 6 15.60 -21.22 -2.55
C SER A 6 15.80 -20.66 -3.98
N ARG A 7 15.38 -19.45 -4.27
CA ARG A 7 15.88 -18.67 -5.40
C ARG A 7 17.08 -17.89 -4.90
N GLY A 8 18.22 -18.13 -5.55
CA GLY A 8 19.55 -17.79 -5.07
C GLY A 8 19.71 -16.37 -4.53
N LEU A 9 20.71 -16.18 -3.70
CA LEU A 9 21.14 -14.93 -3.04
C LEU A 9 21.04 -13.66 -3.90
N GLY A 10 21.12 -13.76 -5.23
CA GLY A 10 20.96 -12.66 -6.18
C GLY A 10 19.58 -11.99 -6.17
N ASP A 11 18.48 -12.71 -5.87
CA ASP A 11 17.12 -12.14 -5.87
C ASP A 11 16.83 -11.31 -4.62
N VAL A 12 17.53 -11.57 -3.55
CA VAL A 12 17.33 -10.84 -2.27
C VAL A 12 18.02 -9.49 -2.32
N TYR A 13 19.20 -9.38 -2.95
CA TYR A 13 19.87 -8.08 -3.19
C TYR A 13 19.01 -7.12 -4.01
N LYS A 14 18.21 -7.64 -4.94
CA LYS A 14 17.36 -6.84 -5.83
C LYS A 14 16.20 -6.15 -5.11
N ARG A 15 15.77 -6.63 -3.94
CA ARG A 15 14.56 -6.16 -3.27
C ARG A 15 14.80 -5.20 -2.10
N GLN A 16 16.05 -4.99 -1.71
CA GLN A 16 16.37 -4.13 -0.56
C GLN A 16 15.92 -2.69 -0.74
N PRO A 17 16.13 -2.03 -1.90
CA PRO A 17 15.68 -0.65 -2.11
C PRO A 17 14.17 -0.48 -1.95
N LEU A 18 13.38 -1.51 -2.23
CA LEU A 18 11.92 -1.47 -2.06
C LEU A 18 11.48 -1.40 -0.59
N ARG A 19 12.29 -1.85 0.36
CA ARG A 19 11.91 -1.79 1.78
C ARG A 19 11.72 -0.36 2.26
N SER A 20 12.60 0.57 1.86
CA SER A 20 12.42 1.98 2.20
C SER A 20 11.26 2.62 1.43
N LEU A 21 11.05 2.25 0.16
CA LEU A 21 9.91 2.68 -0.65
C LEU A 21 8.56 2.26 -0.01
N PHE A 22 8.51 1.06 0.57
CA PHE A 22 7.34 0.52 1.27
C PHE A 22 7.27 0.88 2.76
N SER A 23 8.06 1.83 3.20
CA SER A 23 8.08 2.29 4.60
C SER A 23 8.32 1.16 5.61
N VAL A 24 9.17 0.18 5.27
CA VAL A 24 9.55 -0.90 6.18
C VAL A 24 10.55 -0.39 7.19
N LYS A 25 10.11 -0.21 8.44
CA LYS A 25 10.94 0.28 9.54
C LYS A 25 11.66 -0.84 10.28
N TYR A 26 10.98 -1.94 10.55
CA TYR A 26 11.53 -3.06 11.30
C TYR A 26 11.48 -4.35 10.49
N TYR A 27 12.47 -5.20 10.71
CA TYR A 27 12.51 -6.56 10.22
C TYR A 27 12.61 -7.53 11.41
N PHE A 28 11.71 -8.50 11.45
CA PHE A 28 11.66 -9.53 12.48
C PHE A 28 12.17 -10.84 11.88
N ASN A 29 13.29 -11.34 12.44
CA ASN A 29 13.89 -12.61 12.04
C ASN A 29 13.69 -13.65 13.14
N GLU A 30 13.01 -14.73 12.86
CA GLU A 30 12.80 -15.81 13.84
C GLU A 30 14.15 -16.40 14.25
N LEU A 31 14.33 -16.58 15.57
CA LEU A 31 15.53 -17.20 16.12
C LEU A 31 15.68 -18.61 15.59
N THR A 32 16.88 -18.93 15.11
CA THR A 32 17.27 -20.31 14.83
C THR A 32 17.29 -21.14 16.10
N GLU A 33 17.23 -22.46 15.99
CA GLU A 33 17.32 -23.35 17.16
C GLU A 33 18.64 -23.19 17.92
N SER A 34 19.73 -22.89 17.23
CA SER A 34 21.05 -22.64 17.82
C SER A 34 21.10 -21.33 18.61
N GLU A 35 20.48 -20.25 18.08
CA GLU A 35 20.36 -18.97 18.79
C GLU A 35 19.47 -19.09 20.02
N ARG A 36 18.35 -19.82 19.94
CA ARG A 36 17.46 -20.12 21.08
C ARG A 36 18.16 -20.87 22.21
N LYS A 37 19.11 -21.75 21.86
CA LYS A 37 19.93 -22.51 22.82
C LYS A 37 21.17 -21.74 23.30
N GLY A 38 21.40 -20.53 22.82
CA GLY A 38 22.58 -19.74 23.14
C GLY A 38 23.90 -20.34 22.60
N ILE A 39 23.83 -21.18 21.58
CA ILE A 39 25.01 -21.84 20.95
C ILE A 39 25.67 -20.87 19.96
N THR A 40 24.90 -20.02 19.30
CA THR A 40 25.37 -19.02 18.34
C THR A 40 24.96 -17.62 18.79
N GLU A 41 25.80 -16.63 18.47
CA GLU A 41 25.47 -15.21 18.65
C GLU A 41 24.32 -14.81 17.70
N VAL A 42 23.71 -13.66 18.00
CA VAL A 42 22.69 -13.04 17.15
C VAL A 42 23.25 -12.83 15.74
N SER A 43 22.49 -13.26 14.74
CA SER A 43 22.89 -13.11 13.34
C SER A 43 23.07 -11.64 12.97
N LYS A 44 24.19 -11.28 12.36
CA LYS A 44 24.44 -9.91 11.89
C LYS A 44 23.55 -9.58 10.70
N PRO A 45 23.08 -8.33 10.56
CA PRO A 45 22.22 -7.92 9.44
C PRO A 45 22.80 -8.28 8.07
N GLU A 46 24.12 -8.16 7.89
CA GLU A 46 24.81 -8.45 6.64
C GLU A 46 24.77 -9.93 6.25
N THR A 47 24.59 -10.82 7.21
CA THR A 47 24.47 -12.27 6.99
C THR A 47 23.03 -12.73 6.78
N LEU A 48 22.05 -11.87 7.10
CA LEU A 48 20.62 -12.12 6.95
C LEU A 48 20.12 -11.57 5.64
N ALA A 49 20.25 -12.35 4.55
CA ALA A 49 19.62 -12.07 3.27
C ALA A 49 19.70 -10.57 2.87
N ASN A 50 20.86 -9.94 3.10
CA ASN A 50 21.15 -8.58 2.68
C ASN A 50 20.26 -7.50 3.32
N LEU A 51 20.23 -7.46 4.63
CA LEU A 51 19.65 -6.37 5.40
C LEU A 51 20.64 -5.19 5.52
N TYR A 52 21.24 -4.77 4.40
CA TYR A 52 22.09 -3.58 4.39
C TYR A 52 21.32 -2.37 4.87
N GLY A 53 21.93 -1.57 5.75
CA GLY A 53 21.29 -0.42 6.34
C GLY A 53 20.32 -0.73 7.47
N PHE A 54 20.20 -2.00 7.87
CA PHE A 54 19.53 -2.39 9.10
C PHE A 54 20.54 -2.58 10.22
N GLU A 55 20.12 -2.29 11.45
CA GLU A 55 20.89 -2.54 12.68
C GLU A 55 20.06 -3.39 13.63
N TYR A 56 20.73 -4.30 14.34
CA TYR A 56 20.11 -5.07 15.41
C TYR A 56 19.69 -4.15 16.56
N VAL A 57 18.46 -4.30 17.02
CA VAL A 57 17.88 -3.49 18.12
C VAL A 57 17.66 -4.33 19.36
N ASP A 58 16.99 -5.49 19.21
CA ASP A 58 16.56 -6.29 20.35
C ASP A 58 16.20 -7.73 19.95
N THR A 59 16.03 -8.58 20.95
CA THR A 59 15.47 -9.93 20.78
C THR A 59 14.28 -10.10 21.71
N GLN A 60 13.09 -10.28 21.15
CA GLN A 60 11.85 -10.47 21.91
C GLN A 60 10.98 -11.57 21.29
N ASN A 61 10.28 -12.31 22.14
CA ASN A 61 9.29 -13.32 21.71
C ASN A 61 9.81 -14.34 20.69
N GLY A 62 11.11 -14.65 20.72
CA GLY A 62 11.72 -15.59 19.78
C GLY A 62 12.11 -14.99 18.43
N PHE A 63 12.16 -13.66 18.32
CA PHE A 63 12.59 -12.93 17.12
C PHE A 63 13.74 -11.97 17.44
N ASN A 64 14.72 -11.93 16.55
CA ASN A 64 15.67 -10.83 16.46
C ASN A 64 15.03 -9.68 15.70
N ILE A 65 15.12 -8.47 16.23
CA ILE A 65 14.51 -7.25 15.69
C ILE A 65 15.61 -6.37 15.13
N TYR A 66 15.46 -5.98 13.86
CA TYR A 66 16.39 -5.09 13.16
C TYR A 66 15.66 -3.84 12.71
N GLU A 67 16.25 -2.65 12.90
CA GLU A 67 15.71 -1.37 12.46
C GLU A 67 16.39 -0.89 11.18
N ASN A 68 15.59 -0.45 10.22
CA ASN A 68 16.08 0.18 8.99
C ASN A 68 16.52 1.61 9.24
N LYS A 69 17.82 1.90 9.16
CA LYS A 69 18.38 3.24 9.32
C LYS A 69 17.98 4.20 8.20
N TYR A 70 17.61 3.64 7.06
CA TYR A 70 17.15 4.37 5.87
C TYR A 70 15.64 4.25 5.65
N TYR A 71 14.91 4.01 6.72
CA TYR A 71 13.45 4.04 6.74
C TYR A 71 12.92 5.38 6.24
N VAL A 72 11.95 5.33 5.34
CA VAL A 72 11.20 6.48 4.85
C VAL A 72 9.75 6.36 5.33
N PRO A 73 9.20 7.35 6.06
CA PRO A 73 7.80 7.35 6.45
C PRO A 73 6.85 7.30 5.25
N MET A 74 5.65 6.75 5.45
CA MET A 74 4.61 6.72 4.43
C MET A 74 4.18 8.15 4.07
N GLY A 75 4.06 8.40 2.76
CA GLY A 75 3.74 9.72 2.22
C GLY A 75 4.98 10.63 2.15
N PHE A 76 5.53 10.80 0.95
CA PHE A 76 6.69 11.66 0.71
C PHE A 76 6.68 12.23 -0.70
N THR A 77 7.53 13.24 -0.94
CA THR A 77 7.60 13.92 -2.23
C THR A 77 8.88 13.59 -2.99
N TYR A 78 8.83 13.84 -4.30
CA TYR A 78 9.98 13.79 -5.19
C TYR A 78 10.27 15.19 -5.75
N ASP A 79 11.53 15.43 -6.16
CA ASP A 79 11.91 16.60 -6.95
C ASP A 79 12.03 16.27 -8.43
N TYR A 80 12.09 14.98 -8.74
CA TYR A 80 12.38 14.48 -10.09
C TYR A 80 11.36 13.45 -10.53
N TYR A 81 11.14 13.42 -11.85
CA TYR A 81 10.44 12.32 -12.51
C TYR A 81 11.33 11.68 -13.58
N CYS A 82 11.01 10.46 -13.96
CA CYS A 82 11.53 9.78 -15.14
C CYS A 82 10.40 9.10 -15.90
N LEU A 83 10.68 8.65 -17.12
CA LEU A 83 9.72 7.90 -17.92
C LEU A 83 9.96 6.40 -17.80
N ASP A 84 8.94 5.59 -18.06
CA ASP A 84 9.08 4.14 -18.10
C ASP A 84 10.21 3.67 -19.03
N SER A 85 10.39 4.33 -20.17
CA SER A 85 11.49 4.04 -21.10
C SER A 85 12.89 4.17 -20.51
N ASP A 86 13.06 4.97 -19.45
CA ASP A 86 14.35 5.15 -18.77
C ASP A 86 14.59 3.99 -17.81
N ILE A 87 13.56 3.59 -17.09
CA ILE A 87 13.58 2.43 -16.16
C ILE A 87 13.84 1.13 -16.93
N GLN A 88 13.21 0.92 -18.08
CA GLN A 88 13.35 -0.33 -18.86
C GLN A 88 14.78 -0.59 -19.34
N LYS A 89 15.61 0.44 -19.48
CA LYS A 89 17.03 0.30 -19.89
C LYS A 89 17.95 -0.15 -18.77
N ALA A 90 17.52 -0.05 -17.52
CA ALA A 90 18.31 -0.38 -16.34
C ALA A 90 18.26 -1.86 -15.99
N SER A 91 19.26 -2.34 -15.24
CA SER A 91 19.22 -3.68 -14.64
C SER A 91 18.12 -3.78 -13.57
N GLU A 92 17.68 -4.99 -13.24
CA GLU A 92 16.64 -5.19 -12.20
C GLU A 92 17.04 -4.64 -10.82
N VAL A 93 18.33 -4.63 -10.51
CA VAL A 93 18.85 -4.04 -9.26
C VAL A 93 18.75 -2.52 -9.31
N ASP A 94 19.17 -1.94 -10.44
CA ASP A 94 19.20 -0.49 -10.60
C ASP A 94 17.78 0.09 -10.65
N LYS A 95 16.83 -0.60 -11.30
CA LYS A 95 15.41 -0.20 -11.33
C LYS A 95 14.86 0.12 -9.94
N THR A 96 15.13 -0.74 -8.97
CA THR A 96 14.61 -0.54 -7.60
C THR A 96 15.24 0.66 -6.91
N SER A 97 16.51 0.97 -7.20
CA SER A 97 17.20 2.15 -6.68
C SER A 97 16.70 3.45 -7.33
N MET A 98 16.37 3.38 -8.63
CA MET A 98 15.82 4.51 -9.38
C MET A 98 14.50 5.01 -8.80
N LEU A 99 13.62 4.11 -8.33
CA LEU A 99 12.34 4.45 -7.70
C LEU A 99 12.48 5.30 -6.42
N MET A 100 13.65 5.30 -5.77
CA MET A 100 13.90 6.21 -4.64
C MET A 100 14.39 7.58 -5.08
N LYS A 101 14.85 7.73 -6.32
CA LYS A 101 15.38 9.01 -6.86
C LYS A 101 14.31 9.80 -7.59
N ALA A 102 13.53 9.18 -8.45
CA ALA A 102 12.58 9.83 -9.33
C ALA A 102 11.27 9.05 -9.42
N LEU A 103 10.16 9.79 -9.52
CA LEU A 103 8.83 9.25 -9.71
C LEU A 103 8.64 8.83 -11.16
N VAL A 104 8.18 7.62 -11.41
CA VAL A 104 7.91 7.15 -12.77
C VAL A 104 6.55 7.66 -13.22
N LEU A 105 6.55 8.48 -14.27
CA LEU A 105 5.37 9.09 -14.86
C LEU A 105 5.13 8.60 -16.28
N THR A 106 3.87 8.63 -16.71
CA THR A 106 3.52 8.53 -18.13
C THR A 106 3.90 9.83 -18.87
N PRO A 107 4.02 9.83 -20.19
CA PRO A 107 4.27 11.06 -20.95
C PRO A 107 3.23 12.16 -20.70
N GLU A 108 1.97 11.79 -20.53
CA GLU A 108 0.85 12.70 -20.24
C GLU A 108 1.01 13.32 -18.84
N GLN A 109 1.33 12.52 -17.84
CA GLN A 109 1.61 13.00 -16.48
C GLN A 109 2.86 13.86 -16.44
N ALA A 110 3.92 13.47 -17.17
CA ALA A 110 5.12 14.27 -17.29
C ALA A 110 4.82 15.67 -17.88
N ALA A 111 3.98 15.75 -18.91
CA ALA A 111 3.54 17.04 -19.47
C ALA A 111 2.70 17.86 -18.47
N LYS A 112 1.87 17.20 -17.66
CA LYS A 112 1.02 17.83 -16.61
C LYS A 112 1.85 18.41 -15.46
N TYR A 113 2.93 17.74 -15.07
CA TYR A 113 3.69 18.04 -13.84
C TYR A 113 5.13 18.57 -14.08
N ASN A 114 5.52 18.88 -15.32
CA ASN A 114 6.86 19.38 -15.65
C ASN A 114 7.21 20.75 -15.05
N ASN A 115 6.23 21.48 -14.56
CA ASN A 115 6.42 22.73 -13.81
C ASN A 115 6.67 22.51 -12.31
N ILE A 116 6.42 21.28 -11.81
CA ILE A 116 6.56 20.89 -10.40
C ILE A 116 7.77 19.97 -10.22
N LEU A 117 7.90 18.97 -11.09
CA LEU A 117 8.97 17.98 -11.08
C LEU A 117 9.92 18.19 -12.27
N SER A 118 11.21 18.00 -12.04
CA SER A 118 12.22 18.08 -13.10
C SER A 118 12.51 16.69 -13.68
N TYR A 119 12.69 16.61 -15.01
CA TYR A 119 13.10 15.36 -15.64
C TYR A 119 14.49 14.95 -15.16
N TYR A 120 14.66 13.68 -14.80
CA TYR A 120 15.93 13.12 -14.35
C TYR A 120 16.49 12.11 -15.35
N SER A 121 17.68 12.40 -15.87
CA SER A 121 18.44 11.46 -16.72
C SER A 121 19.47 10.72 -15.87
N PHE A 122 19.25 9.42 -15.67
CA PHE A 122 20.10 8.58 -14.82
C PHE A 122 21.51 8.40 -15.41
N LYS A 123 22.49 8.36 -14.50
CA LYS A 123 23.91 8.09 -14.80
C LYS A 123 24.36 6.87 -13.99
N GLY A 124 25.46 6.23 -14.39
CA GLY A 124 25.96 5.05 -13.70
C GLY A 124 26.27 5.23 -12.21
N THR A 125 26.61 6.45 -11.80
CA THR A 125 26.86 6.80 -10.38
C THR A 125 25.60 6.79 -9.51
N ASP A 126 24.42 6.93 -10.11
CA ASP A 126 23.13 6.98 -9.39
C ASP A 126 22.70 5.64 -8.81
N TYR A 127 23.36 4.56 -9.23
CA TYR A 127 23.07 3.17 -8.78
C TYR A 127 23.93 2.72 -7.62
N SER A 128 24.81 3.60 -7.09
CA SER A 128 25.62 3.25 -5.92
C SER A 128 24.78 3.14 -4.64
N THR A 129 25.23 2.31 -3.72
CA THR A 129 24.60 2.15 -2.40
C THR A 129 24.54 3.46 -1.64
N ASP A 130 25.59 4.27 -1.71
CA ASP A 130 25.66 5.57 -1.02
C ASP A 130 24.62 6.53 -1.61
N GLN A 131 24.45 6.56 -2.92
CA GLN A 131 23.43 7.39 -3.56
C GLN A 131 22.02 6.92 -3.19
N TYR A 132 21.79 5.61 -3.13
CA TYR A 132 20.52 5.08 -2.64
C TYR A 132 20.23 5.54 -1.20
N TYR A 133 21.21 5.46 -0.30
CA TYR A 133 21.05 5.92 1.08
C TYR A 133 20.75 7.40 1.15
N GLN A 134 21.44 8.21 0.36
CA GLN A 134 21.16 9.64 0.29
C GLN A 134 19.74 9.92 -0.22
N ASN A 135 19.28 9.21 -1.25
CA ASN A 135 17.90 9.33 -1.73
C ASN A 135 16.87 8.98 -0.65
N CYS A 136 17.13 7.96 0.17
CA CYS A 136 16.26 7.63 1.31
C CYS A 136 16.21 8.76 2.35
N LEU A 137 17.35 9.39 2.65
CA LEU A 137 17.41 10.53 3.58
C LEU A 137 16.67 11.75 3.02
N ASP A 138 16.82 12.03 1.73
CA ASP A 138 16.09 13.09 1.04
C ASP A 138 14.57 12.87 1.08
N ARG A 139 14.12 11.64 0.81
CA ARG A 139 12.67 11.29 0.91
C ARG A 139 12.17 11.40 2.35
N ARG A 140 12.96 10.98 3.34
CA ARG A 140 12.61 11.11 4.76
C ARG A 140 12.46 12.57 5.17
N ALA A 141 13.35 13.44 4.73
CA ALA A 141 13.29 14.87 5.04
C ALA A 141 12.02 15.55 4.46
N ASN A 142 11.47 14.99 3.37
CA ASN A 142 10.31 15.49 2.66
C ASN A 142 9.12 14.52 2.78
N SER A 143 8.93 13.91 3.95
CA SER A 143 7.85 12.96 4.22
C SER A 143 6.79 13.53 5.16
N CYS A 144 5.62 12.88 5.18
CA CYS A 144 4.54 13.23 6.08
C CYS A 144 4.99 13.21 7.55
N SER A 145 4.58 14.25 8.28
CA SER A 145 4.81 14.38 9.73
C SER A 145 3.91 13.45 10.54
N SER A 146 2.77 13.05 9.97
CA SER A 146 1.87 12.05 10.55
C SER A 146 1.23 11.19 9.46
N PHE A 147 1.00 9.92 9.82
CA PHE A 147 0.26 8.95 9.00
C PHE A 147 -0.56 8.06 9.93
N SER A 148 -1.84 7.93 9.66
CA SER A 148 -2.76 7.05 10.39
C SER A 148 -3.70 6.34 9.43
N TYR A 149 -4.13 5.13 9.76
CA TYR A 149 -5.04 4.34 8.92
C TYR A 149 -6.09 3.62 9.77
N ASP A 150 -7.20 3.31 9.14
CA ASP A 150 -8.26 2.48 9.69
C ASP A 150 -8.80 1.50 8.62
N SER A 151 -9.98 0.90 8.86
CA SER A 151 -10.61 -0.02 7.92
C SER A 151 -11.24 0.65 6.70
N TYR A 152 -11.29 1.98 6.65
CA TYR A 152 -11.92 2.77 5.60
C TYR A 152 -10.91 3.52 4.74
N GLY A 153 -9.67 3.68 5.21
CA GLY A 153 -8.65 4.40 4.48
C GLY A 153 -7.50 4.88 5.35
N PHE A 154 -6.92 6.03 4.99
CA PHE A 154 -5.82 6.61 5.74
C PHE A 154 -5.82 8.14 5.68
N ASN A 155 -5.16 8.75 6.66
CA ASN A 155 -4.95 10.19 6.76
C ASN A 155 -3.46 10.47 6.92
N ALA A 156 -2.99 11.56 6.31
CA ALA A 156 -1.60 12.00 6.40
C ALA A 156 -1.51 13.53 6.48
N LYS A 157 -0.44 14.03 7.09
CA LYS A 157 -0.15 15.49 7.13
C LYS A 157 1.26 15.74 6.64
N ILE A 158 1.40 16.78 5.81
CA ILE A 158 2.67 17.19 5.25
C ILE A 158 2.74 18.71 5.10
N ASP A 159 3.91 19.28 5.38
CA ASP A 159 4.20 20.68 5.10
C ASP A 159 5.11 20.76 3.88
N LEU A 160 4.74 21.56 2.88
CA LEU A 160 5.45 21.68 1.61
C LEU A 160 5.90 23.12 1.35
N ASP A 161 7.15 23.30 0.92
CA ASP A 161 7.68 24.62 0.52
C ASP A 161 7.12 25.10 -0.82
N LYS A 162 6.71 24.16 -1.68
CA LYS A 162 6.13 24.39 -3.02
C LYS A 162 5.07 23.33 -3.31
N ASP A 163 4.21 23.59 -4.29
CA ASP A 163 3.29 22.58 -4.81
C ASP A 163 4.06 21.33 -5.21
N ASN A 164 3.57 20.14 -4.80
CA ASN A 164 4.21 18.89 -5.17
C ASN A 164 3.23 17.71 -5.15
N LEU A 165 3.61 16.63 -5.83
CA LEU A 165 2.95 15.34 -5.72
C LEU A 165 3.42 14.61 -4.45
N VAL A 166 2.49 14.27 -3.56
CA VAL A 166 2.76 13.43 -2.40
C VAL A 166 2.47 11.98 -2.78
N PHE A 167 3.52 11.18 -2.81
CA PHE A 167 3.49 9.77 -3.17
C PHE A 167 3.16 8.90 -1.95
N PHE A 168 2.34 7.88 -2.17
CA PHE A 168 2.01 6.83 -1.20
C PHE A 168 2.26 5.46 -1.83
N SER A 169 3.08 4.62 -1.21
CA SER A 169 3.31 3.24 -1.65
C SER A 169 2.12 2.31 -1.33
N VAL A 170 0.92 2.80 -1.59
CA VAL A 170 -0.35 2.08 -1.49
C VAL A 170 -0.83 1.76 -2.90
N PRO A 171 -1.18 0.50 -3.21
CA PRO A 171 -1.65 0.13 -4.53
C PRO A 171 -2.89 0.92 -4.95
N TYR A 172 -2.87 1.43 -6.18
CA TYR A 172 -4.02 2.10 -6.79
C TYR A 172 -5.13 1.09 -7.06
N ASP A 173 -6.34 1.49 -6.70
CA ASP A 173 -7.59 0.84 -7.10
C ASP A 173 -8.64 1.92 -7.35
N ASP A 174 -9.57 1.65 -8.25
CA ASP A 174 -10.63 2.61 -8.57
C ASP A 174 -11.64 2.84 -7.42
N GLY A 175 -11.55 2.09 -6.34
CA GLY A 175 -12.35 2.30 -5.12
C GLY A 175 -11.80 3.40 -4.23
N TRP A 176 -10.59 3.90 -4.48
CA TRP A 176 -10.01 5.00 -3.73
C TRP A 176 -10.58 6.36 -4.16
N SER A 177 -10.80 7.22 -3.19
CA SER A 177 -11.04 8.66 -3.33
C SER A 177 -10.11 9.42 -2.40
N ALA A 178 -9.73 10.64 -2.78
CA ALA A 178 -8.82 11.45 -1.98
C ALA A 178 -9.32 12.88 -1.82
N LYS A 179 -9.01 13.47 -0.66
CA LYS A 179 -9.19 14.89 -0.36
C LYS A 179 -7.88 15.48 0.14
N VAL A 180 -7.58 16.69 -0.30
CA VAL A 180 -6.51 17.53 0.23
C VAL A 180 -7.15 18.80 0.79
N ASN A 181 -6.93 19.09 2.07
CA ASN A 181 -7.51 20.22 2.77
C ASN A 181 -9.05 20.27 2.66
N GLY A 182 -9.70 19.09 2.66
CA GLY A 182 -11.16 18.95 2.53
C GLY A 182 -11.71 19.04 1.11
N GLN A 183 -10.88 19.32 0.09
CA GLN A 183 -11.28 19.38 -1.32
C GLN A 183 -11.00 18.06 -2.01
N ASP A 184 -11.93 17.57 -2.84
CA ASP A 184 -11.73 16.38 -3.64
C ASP A 184 -10.62 16.62 -4.68
N VAL A 185 -9.68 15.66 -4.77
CA VAL A 185 -8.54 15.72 -5.70
C VAL A 185 -8.44 14.45 -6.51
N GLU A 186 -7.85 14.55 -7.70
CA GLU A 186 -7.53 13.42 -8.54
C GLU A 186 -6.38 12.61 -7.92
N ILE A 187 -6.53 11.28 -7.95
CA ILE A 187 -5.46 10.35 -7.56
C ILE A 187 -4.69 9.97 -8.83
N GLU A 188 -3.42 10.34 -8.88
CA GLU A 188 -2.52 9.92 -9.94
C GLU A 188 -2.01 8.50 -9.68
N LYS A 189 -2.12 7.65 -10.69
CA LYS A 189 -1.50 6.32 -10.69
C LYS A 189 -0.08 6.45 -11.20
N VAL A 190 0.91 6.27 -10.32
CA VAL A 190 2.35 6.46 -10.57
C VAL A 190 3.14 5.19 -10.23
N ASP A 191 4.42 5.14 -10.56
CA ASP A 191 5.33 4.04 -10.20
C ASP A 191 4.71 2.65 -10.44
N TYR A 192 4.12 2.45 -11.64
CA TYR A 192 3.49 1.19 -12.07
C TYR A 192 2.22 0.76 -11.32
N GLY A 193 1.74 1.53 -10.36
CA GLY A 193 0.50 1.16 -9.69
C GLY A 193 0.34 1.67 -8.28
N PHE A 194 1.14 2.61 -7.85
CA PHE A 194 0.96 3.33 -6.59
C PHE A 194 0.19 4.63 -6.79
N MET A 195 -0.06 5.34 -5.71
CA MET A 195 -0.88 6.54 -5.71
C MET A 195 -0.06 7.79 -5.39
N ALA A 196 -0.42 8.90 -6.03
CA ALA A 196 0.03 10.22 -5.63
C ALA A 196 -1.12 11.23 -5.73
N VAL A 197 -1.07 12.29 -4.93
CA VAL A 197 -2.00 13.42 -4.98
C VAL A 197 -1.24 14.73 -5.02
N LEU A 198 -1.75 15.68 -5.78
CA LEU A 198 -1.20 17.03 -5.82
C LEU A 198 -1.59 17.79 -4.56
N CYS A 199 -0.59 18.31 -3.85
CA CYS A 199 -0.75 19.16 -2.68
C CYS A 199 -0.14 20.53 -2.94
N PRO A 200 -0.81 21.63 -2.54
CA PRO A 200 -0.26 22.98 -2.64
C PRO A 200 0.84 23.22 -1.60
N ALA A 201 1.60 24.30 -1.78
CA ALA A 201 2.53 24.80 -0.78
C ALA A 201 1.83 25.08 0.55
N GLY A 202 2.54 24.87 1.66
CA GLY A 202 2.03 25.04 3.03
C GLY A 202 1.62 23.73 3.69
N SER A 203 0.83 23.84 4.77
CA SER A 203 0.37 22.70 5.56
C SER A 203 -0.81 22.02 4.87
N ASN A 204 -0.70 20.70 4.69
CA ASN A 204 -1.71 19.90 4.02
C ASN A 204 -2.22 18.77 4.90
N ASP A 205 -3.55 18.61 4.92
CA ASP A 205 -4.27 17.48 5.49
C ASP A 205 -4.82 16.62 4.34
N ILE A 206 -4.29 15.40 4.22
CA ILE A 206 -4.58 14.48 3.12
C ILE A 206 -5.41 13.34 3.68
N GLN A 207 -6.54 13.05 3.05
CA GLN A 207 -7.43 11.97 3.41
C GLN A 207 -7.70 11.08 2.21
N PHE A 208 -7.49 9.78 2.37
CA PHE A 208 -7.90 8.74 1.43
C PHE A 208 -9.01 7.89 2.02
N THR A 209 -10.03 7.62 1.23
CA THR A 209 -11.15 6.74 1.61
C THR A 209 -11.35 5.68 0.55
N TYR A 210 -11.54 4.43 0.98
CA TYR A 210 -11.74 3.29 0.09
C TYR A 210 -13.17 2.76 0.19
N GLU A 211 -13.82 2.66 -0.96
CA GLU A 211 -15.11 1.99 -1.12
C GLU A 211 -15.00 0.86 -2.16
N THR A 212 -15.30 -0.36 -1.75
CA THR A 212 -15.30 -1.50 -2.67
C THR A 212 -16.33 -1.31 -3.77
N LYS A 213 -15.90 -1.27 -5.03
CA LYS A 213 -16.81 -1.18 -6.20
C LYS A 213 -17.85 -2.29 -6.16
N GLY A 214 -19.09 -1.92 -6.42
CA GLY A 214 -20.22 -2.86 -6.45
C GLY A 214 -20.80 -3.20 -5.07
N LEU A 215 -20.19 -2.81 -3.96
CA LEU A 215 -20.71 -3.08 -2.61
C LEU A 215 -22.11 -2.48 -2.41
N PHE A 216 -22.33 -1.25 -2.91
CA PHE A 216 -23.64 -0.61 -2.85
C PHE A 216 -24.71 -1.43 -3.58
N TRP A 217 -24.45 -1.83 -4.82
CA TRP A 217 -25.38 -2.66 -5.61
C TRP A 217 -25.56 -4.05 -5.01
N GLY A 218 -24.50 -4.66 -4.45
CA GLY A 218 -24.59 -5.90 -3.71
C GLY A 218 -25.54 -5.80 -2.51
N LYS A 219 -25.45 -4.73 -1.73
CA LYS A 219 -26.37 -4.44 -0.61
C LYS A 219 -27.81 -4.28 -1.09
N VAL A 220 -28.04 -3.54 -2.19
CA VAL A 220 -29.37 -3.33 -2.77
C VAL A 220 -29.99 -4.65 -3.24
N ILE A 221 -29.25 -5.45 -4.02
CA ILE A 221 -29.71 -6.76 -4.51
C ILE A 221 -30.05 -7.69 -3.33
N THR A 222 -29.20 -7.72 -2.30
CA THR A 222 -29.43 -8.51 -1.11
C THR A 222 -30.69 -8.07 -0.38
N ALA A 223 -30.89 -6.77 -0.18
CA ALA A 223 -32.11 -6.24 0.46
C ALA A 223 -33.38 -6.59 -0.33
N VAL A 224 -33.34 -6.44 -1.65
CA VAL A 224 -34.47 -6.84 -2.54
C VAL A 224 -34.73 -8.35 -2.46
N GLY A 225 -33.67 -9.17 -2.45
CA GLY A 225 -33.78 -10.62 -2.32
C GLY A 225 -34.42 -11.05 -0.99
N PHE A 226 -33.99 -10.48 0.12
CA PHE A 226 -34.59 -10.73 1.43
C PHE A 226 -36.04 -10.24 1.50
N GLY A 227 -36.33 -9.04 0.96
CA GLY A 227 -37.70 -8.52 0.88
C GLY A 227 -38.63 -9.45 0.09
N SER A 228 -38.17 -9.93 -1.06
CA SER A 228 -38.92 -10.88 -1.90
C SER A 228 -39.16 -12.20 -1.18
N LEU A 229 -38.19 -12.71 -0.46
CA LEU A 229 -38.33 -13.93 0.34
C LEU A 229 -39.39 -13.77 1.45
N ILE A 230 -39.39 -12.65 2.15
CA ILE A 230 -40.39 -12.34 3.19
C ILE A 230 -41.79 -12.30 2.58
N VAL A 231 -41.96 -11.62 1.46
CA VAL A 231 -43.23 -11.54 0.74
C VAL A 231 -43.70 -12.93 0.30
N TYR A 232 -42.80 -13.75 -0.27
CA TYR A 232 -43.09 -15.11 -0.68
C TYR A 232 -43.56 -15.98 0.51
N LEU A 233 -42.82 -15.96 1.61
CA LEU A 233 -43.20 -16.73 2.81
C LEU A 233 -44.54 -16.27 3.41
N GLY A 234 -44.80 -14.96 3.38
CA GLY A 234 -46.06 -14.35 3.75
C GLY A 234 -47.22 -14.89 2.88
N ALA A 235 -47.02 -14.83 1.56
CA ALA A 235 -48.03 -15.33 0.59
C ALA A 235 -48.32 -16.82 0.79
N VAL A 236 -47.30 -17.67 0.94
CA VAL A 236 -47.47 -19.12 1.18
C VAL A 236 -48.23 -19.37 2.48
N ARG A 237 -47.93 -18.61 3.54
CA ARG A 237 -48.64 -18.74 4.81
C ARG A 237 -50.11 -18.32 4.71
N PHE A 238 -50.40 -17.26 3.97
CA PHE A 238 -51.75 -16.75 3.74
C PHE A 238 -52.59 -17.71 2.90
N THR A 239 -52.03 -18.22 1.79
CA THR A 239 -52.74 -19.19 0.90
C THR A 239 -52.91 -20.56 1.61
N GLY A 240 -51.92 -20.98 2.41
CA GLY A 240 -52.04 -22.19 3.21
C GLY A 240 -53.11 -22.14 4.31
N ARG A 241 -53.37 -20.95 4.88
CA ARG A 241 -54.48 -20.75 5.83
C ARG A 241 -55.86 -20.82 5.14
N LYS A 242 -56.05 -20.22 3.97
CA LYS A 242 -57.31 -20.30 3.22
C LYS A 242 -57.66 -21.73 2.85
N LYS A 243 -56.72 -22.57 2.46
CA LYS A 243 -56.97 -24.00 2.17
C LYS A 243 -57.39 -24.81 3.39
N LYS A 244 -57.00 -24.42 4.63
CA LYS A 244 -57.43 -25.10 5.85
C LYS A 244 -58.86 -24.72 6.29
N GLU A 245 -59.33 -23.52 5.94
CA GLU A 245 -60.71 -23.08 6.29
C GLU A 245 -61.76 -23.63 5.33
N GLU A 246 -61.40 -24.03 4.10
CA GLU A 246 -62.34 -24.64 3.12
C GLU A 246 -62.59 -26.15 3.38
N VAL A 247 -61.82 -26.82 4.22
CA VAL A 247 -62.05 -28.23 4.60
C VAL A 247 -62.78 -28.24 5.94
N GLN A 248 -64.09 -27.89 5.92
CA GLN A 248 -64.98 -28.22 7.05
C GLN A 248 -65.44 -29.68 6.98
N PRO A 249 -65.56 -30.36 8.10
CA PRO A 249 -65.94 -31.75 8.10
C PRO A 249 -67.42 -31.93 7.72
N VAL A 250 -67.66 -32.81 6.79
CA VAL A 250 -69.01 -33.29 6.49
C VAL A 250 -69.55 -33.96 7.74
N GLU A 251 -70.61 -33.36 8.29
CA GLU A 251 -71.38 -33.91 9.39
C GLU A 251 -71.99 -35.26 8.96
N LYS A 252 -71.59 -36.30 9.63
CA LYS A 252 -72.24 -37.62 9.52
C LYS A 252 -73.54 -37.57 10.32
N ASN A 253 -74.65 -37.36 9.66
CA ASN A 253 -75.96 -37.71 10.20
C ASN A 253 -76.24 -39.22 9.90
N ALA A 254 -76.34 -40.03 10.92
CA ALA A 254 -76.99 -41.36 10.94
C ALA A 254 -78.15 -41.35 11.92
#